data_7d3f23457390f12ecaff447272b17dce
#
_entry.id   7d3f23457390f12ecaff447272b17dce
#
_cell.length_a   1.000
_cell.length_b   1.000
_cell.length_c   1.000
_cell.angle_alpha   90.00
_cell.angle_beta   90.00
_cell.angle_gamma   90.00
#
_symmetry.space_group_name_H-M   'P 1'
#
loop_
_entity.id
_entity.type
_entity.pdbx_description
1 polymer ?
#
loop_
_entity_poly.entity_id
_entity_poly.type
_entity_poly.pdbx_seq_one_letter_code
_entity_poly.pdbx_strand_id
1 'polypeptide(L)'
;MSQHLFINVNVLDCTGGEPFAGEVRVEGNEITAIARDGEALDRDGAEIHDGEGRMTLMPGLVESHAHLSIDNTDDLAALGRMPPEEHTLLTMHNARLYLDHGITLSLRHI
;
A
#
# COMPACT_ATOMS: atom_id res chain seq x y z
N MET A 1 2.81 19.60 -4.93
CA MET A 1 2.67 18.15 -4.82
C MET A 1 2.89 17.78 -3.36
N SER A 2 2.21 16.75 -2.85
CA SER A 2 2.45 16.28 -1.49
C SER A 2 3.87 15.72 -1.37
N GLN A 3 4.53 16.03 -0.28
CA GLN A 3 5.85 15.49 0.04
C GLN A 3 5.76 14.81 1.40
N HIS A 4 6.19 13.57 1.47
CA HIS A 4 6.16 12.76 2.68
C HIS A 4 7.58 12.26 2.97
N LEU A 5 7.97 12.29 4.23
CA LEU A 5 9.26 11.78 4.69
C LEU A 5 9.03 10.80 5.83
N PHE A 6 9.38 9.55 5.59
CA PHE A 6 9.37 8.50 6.60
C PHE A 6 10.72 8.43 7.26
N ILE A 7 10.75 8.59 8.59
CA ILE A 7 11.97 8.56 9.40
C ILE A 7 11.89 7.50 10.48
N ASN A 8 13.02 7.09 11.01
CA ASN A 8 13.11 6.09 12.08
C ASN A 8 12.34 4.80 11.73
N VAL A 9 12.50 4.32 10.50
CA VAL A 9 11.85 3.11 9.99
C VAL A 9 12.87 2.04 9.64
N ASN A 10 12.47 0.75 9.70
CA ASN A 10 13.16 -0.33 9.03
C ASN A 10 12.65 -0.40 7.60
N VAL A 11 13.51 -0.17 6.63
CA VAL A 11 13.16 -0.20 5.21
C VAL A 11 13.35 -1.62 4.68
N LEU A 12 12.26 -2.23 4.21
CA LEU A 12 12.27 -3.48 3.46
C LEU A 12 12.02 -3.14 1.98
N ASP A 13 13.11 -3.05 1.21
CA ASP A 13 13.04 -2.64 -0.20
C ASP A 13 12.68 -3.77 -1.18
N CYS A 14 12.51 -4.99 -0.68
CA CYS A 14 12.16 -6.18 -1.45
C CYS A 14 13.14 -6.52 -2.59
N THR A 15 14.38 -6.05 -2.53
CA THR A 15 15.44 -6.38 -3.51
C THR A 15 16.17 -7.69 -3.19
N GLY A 16 15.78 -8.37 -2.11
CA GLY A 16 16.39 -9.63 -1.64
C GLY A 16 17.44 -9.42 -0.55
N GLY A 17 17.68 -8.18 -0.14
CA GLY A 17 18.54 -7.84 1.02
C GLY A 17 17.77 -7.87 2.35
N GLU A 18 18.52 -7.79 3.45
CA GLU A 18 17.93 -7.63 4.78
C GLU A 18 17.37 -6.21 4.94
N PRO A 19 16.30 -6.05 5.75
CA PRO A 19 15.81 -4.73 6.11
C PRO A 19 16.91 -3.88 6.77
N PHE A 20 16.90 -2.60 6.54
CA PHE A 20 17.88 -1.67 7.09
C PHE A 20 17.21 -0.45 7.75
N ALA A 21 17.84 0.12 8.78
CA ALA A 21 17.40 1.36 9.36
C ALA A 21 17.62 2.51 8.37
N GLY A 22 16.60 3.33 8.13
CA GLY A 22 16.72 4.38 7.11
C GLY A 22 15.59 5.38 7.11
N GLU A 23 15.65 6.26 6.11
CA GLU A 23 14.64 7.26 5.81
C GLU A 23 14.26 7.17 4.33
N VAL A 24 12.99 7.47 4.03
CA VAL A 24 12.47 7.43 2.66
C VAL A 24 11.68 8.70 2.38
N ARG A 25 12.01 9.40 1.31
CA ARG A 25 11.27 10.58 0.82
C ARG A 25 10.42 10.20 -0.38
N VAL A 26 9.17 10.61 -0.33
CA VAL A 26 8.19 10.43 -1.41
C VAL A 26 7.67 11.80 -1.83
N GLU A 27 7.69 12.08 -3.13
CA GLU A 27 7.18 13.31 -3.72
C GLU A 27 6.15 12.96 -4.80
N GLY A 28 4.90 13.35 -4.53
CA GLY A 28 3.79 12.95 -5.39
C GLY A 28 3.58 11.44 -5.35
N ASN A 29 3.94 10.75 -6.44
CA ASN A 29 3.82 9.29 -6.60
C ASN A 29 5.17 8.58 -6.80
N GLU A 30 6.27 9.24 -6.48
CA GLU A 30 7.62 8.72 -6.68
C GLU A 30 8.41 8.70 -5.38
N ILE A 31 9.21 7.64 -5.17
CA ILE A 31 10.24 7.59 -4.14
C ILE A 31 11.45 8.33 -4.70
N THR A 32 11.76 9.52 -4.15
CA THR A 32 12.81 10.39 -4.68
C THR A 32 14.14 10.23 -3.96
N ALA A 33 14.15 9.75 -2.72
CA ALA A 33 15.38 9.50 -1.98
C ALA A 33 15.20 8.40 -0.93
N ILE A 34 16.28 7.66 -0.70
CA ILE A 34 16.41 6.67 0.38
C ILE A 34 17.76 6.90 1.04
N ALA A 35 17.77 7.15 2.35
CA ALA A 35 18.97 7.22 3.17
C ALA A 35 19.12 5.97 4.02
N ARG A 36 20.37 5.56 4.29
CA ARG A 36 20.71 4.36 5.04
C ARG A 36 21.64 4.71 6.20
N ASP A 37 21.73 3.82 7.17
CA ASP A 37 22.81 3.78 8.17
C ASP A 37 23.06 5.11 8.90
N GLY A 38 21.99 5.83 9.23
CA GLY A 38 22.05 7.08 9.99
C GLY A 38 22.24 8.33 9.14
N GLU A 39 22.27 8.21 7.82
CA GLU A 39 22.11 9.37 6.94
C GLU A 39 20.71 9.98 7.12
N ALA A 40 20.62 11.31 7.09
CA ALA A 40 19.38 12.04 7.22
C ALA A 40 19.02 12.74 5.91
N LEU A 41 17.76 12.61 5.48
CA LEU A 41 17.23 13.35 4.37
C LEU A 41 16.76 14.74 4.80
N ASP A 42 16.69 15.67 3.85
CA ASP A 42 16.15 17.00 4.09
C ASP A 42 14.69 16.93 4.54
N ARG A 43 14.34 17.71 5.58
CA ARG A 43 12.99 17.78 6.17
C ARG A 43 12.13 18.88 5.53
N ASP A 44 12.74 19.79 4.77
CA ASP A 44 12.04 20.97 4.30
C ASP A 44 10.86 20.61 3.37
N GLY A 45 9.70 21.18 3.68
CA GLY A 45 8.47 21.03 2.92
C GLY A 45 7.80 19.63 3.00
N ALA A 46 8.33 18.70 3.78
CA ALA A 46 7.77 17.35 3.88
C ALA A 46 6.90 17.14 5.13
N GLU A 47 5.79 16.42 4.97
CA GLU A 47 5.06 15.83 6.08
C GLU A 47 5.86 14.66 6.64
N ILE A 48 6.18 14.72 7.93
CA ILE A 48 7.05 13.74 8.58
C ILE A 48 6.20 12.62 9.21
N HIS A 49 6.56 11.38 8.88
CA HIS A 49 6.01 10.15 9.43
C HIS A 49 7.12 9.44 10.22
N ASP A 50 7.06 9.54 11.55
CA ASP A 50 8.06 8.93 12.42
C ASP A 50 7.66 7.50 12.81
N GLY A 51 8.44 6.52 12.39
CA GLY A 51 8.25 5.10 12.71
C GLY A 51 8.77 4.71 14.11
N GLU A 52 9.35 5.65 14.87
CA GLU A 52 9.85 5.45 16.25
C GLU A 52 10.81 4.25 16.37
N GLY A 53 11.47 3.85 15.31
CA GLY A 53 12.35 2.67 15.26
C GLY A 53 11.62 1.32 15.39
N ARG A 54 10.29 1.30 15.33
CA ARG A 54 9.45 0.11 15.53
C ARG A 54 8.67 -0.29 14.29
N MET A 55 8.52 0.60 13.33
CA MET A 55 7.77 0.35 12.11
C MET A 55 8.67 -0.11 10.99
N THR A 56 8.12 -0.96 10.13
CA THR A 56 8.76 -1.35 8.88
C THR A 56 8.04 -0.67 7.71
N LEU A 57 8.80 0.07 6.91
CA LEU A 57 8.32 0.62 5.65
C LEU A 57 8.65 -0.36 4.53
N MET A 58 7.64 -0.76 3.78
CA MET A 58 7.77 -1.72 2.70
C MET A 58 6.86 -1.34 1.52
N PRO A 59 7.12 -1.83 0.31
CA PRO A 59 6.17 -1.70 -0.80
C PRO A 59 4.81 -2.27 -0.45
N GLY A 60 3.75 -1.74 -1.06
CA GLY A 60 2.42 -2.30 -0.93
C GLY A 60 2.38 -3.76 -1.36
N LEU A 61 1.53 -4.53 -0.69
CA LEU A 61 1.37 -5.96 -0.96
C LEU A 61 0.76 -6.20 -2.34
N VAL A 62 1.14 -7.32 -2.93
CA VAL A 62 0.60 -7.77 -4.22
C VAL A 62 -0.31 -8.98 -3.96
N GLU A 63 -1.58 -8.86 -4.31
CA GLU A 63 -2.50 -9.99 -4.31
C GLU A 63 -2.41 -10.72 -5.65
N SER A 64 -2.06 -11.99 -5.60
CA SER A 64 -1.87 -12.79 -6.81
C SER A 64 -3.18 -13.22 -7.49
N HIS A 65 -4.29 -13.25 -6.74
CA HIS A 65 -5.59 -13.69 -7.22
C HIS A 65 -6.72 -12.99 -6.46
N ALA A 66 -7.17 -11.86 -6.96
CA ALA A 66 -8.28 -11.08 -6.38
C ALA A 66 -9.51 -11.06 -7.29
N HIS A 67 -10.67 -11.12 -6.67
CA HIS A 67 -11.97 -10.90 -7.30
C HIS A 67 -12.68 -9.78 -6.55
N LEU A 68 -12.43 -8.55 -6.91
CA LEU A 68 -13.03 -7.38 -6.24
C LEU A 68 -14.56 -7.37 -6.33
N SER A 69 -15.12 -8.01 -7.36
CA SER A 69 -16.55 -8.11 -7.58
C SER A 69 -17.23 -9.26 -6.82
N ILE A 70 -16.46 -10.05 -6.07
CA ILE A 70 -16.97 -11.17 -5.27
C ILE A 70 -16.77 -10.84 -3.80
N ASP A 71 -17.84 -10.93 -3.02
CA ASP A 71 -17.77 -10.82 -1.57
C ASP A 71 -17.56 -12.19 -0.91
N ASN A 72 -17.60 -12.23 0.41
CA ASN A 72 -17.48 -13.45 1.19
C ASN A 72 -18.80 -14.23 1.25
N THR A 73 -19.44 -14.45 0.09
CA THR A 73 -20.69 -15.21 -0.05
C THR A 73 -20.44 -16.63 -0.53
N ASP A 74 -21.23 -17.57 -0.05
CA ASP A 74 -21.31 -18.95 -0.56
C ASP A 74 -22.33 -19.09 -1.70
N ASP A 75 -23.14 -18.05 -1.98
CA ASP A 75 -24.06 -18.01 -3.13
C ASP A 75 -23.53 -17.09 -4.25
N LEU A 76 -22.60 -17.58 -5.04
CA LEU A 76 -22.08 -16.84 -6.20
C LEU A 76 -23.17 -16.51 -7.24
N ALA A 77 -24.26 -17.30 -7.30
CA ALA A 77 -25.36 -17.03 -8.20
C ALA A 77 -26.17 -15.78 -7.77
N ALA A 78 -26.13 -15.42 -6.49
CA ALA A 78 -26.74 -14.17 -6.02
C ALA A 78 -26.04 -12.95 -6.60
N LEU A 79 -24.72 -12.97 -6.73
CA LEU A 79 -23.94 -11.89 -7.34
C LEU A 79 -24.34 -11.66 -8.80
N GLY A 80 -24.59 -12.73 -9.55
CA GLY A 80 -25.07 -12.65 -10.94
C GLY A 80 -26.50 -12.10 -11.10
N ARG A 81 -27.28 -12.06 -10.01
CA ARG A 81 -28.64 -11.49 -9.97
C ARG A 81 -28.68 -10.08 -9.37
N MET A 82 -27.57 -9.62 -8.83
CA MET A 82 -27.45 -8.30 -8.22
C MET A 82 -27.58 -7.21 -9.30
N PRO A 83 -28.32 -6.12 -9.05
CA PRO A 83 -28.34 -4.98 -9.95
C PRO A 83 -26.91 -4.44 -10.19
N PRO A 84 -26.58 -4.03 -11.44
CA PRO A 84 -25.23 -3.56 -11.76
C PRO A 84 -24.74 -2.42 -10.87
N GLU A 85 -25.63 -1.54 -10.44
CA GLU A 85 -25.32 -0.40 -9.58
C GLU A 85 -24.90 -0.88 -8.19
N GLU A 86 -25.62 -1.84 -7.63
CA GLU A 86 -25.31 -2.43 -6.33
C GLU A 86 -24.00 -3.22 -6.38
N HIS A 87 -23.81 -4.00 -7.44
CA HIS A 87 -22.57 -4.76 -7.68
C HIS A 87 -21.34 -3.84 -7.82
N THR A 88 -21.53 -2.69 -8.46
CA THR A 88 -20.46 -1.67 -8.58
C THR A 88 -20.07 -1.11 -7.20
N LEU A 89 -21.06 -0.79 -6.35
CA LEU A 89 -20.80 -0.30 -5.00
C LEU A 89 -20.13 -1.36 -4.12
N LEU A 90 -20.52 -2.62 -4.23
CA LEU A 90 -19.88 -3.74 -3.55
C LEU A 90 -18.41 -3.86 -4.00
N THR A 91 -18.15 -3.82 -5.30
CA THR A 91 -16.80 -3.87 -5.86
C THR A 91 -15.92 -2.73 -5.34
N MET A 92 -16.47 -1.53 -5.27
CA MET A 92 -15.76 -0.36 -4.72
C MET A 92 -15.45 -0.55 -3.22
N HIS A 93 -16.41 -1.08 -2.45
CA HIS A 93 -16.20 -1.38 -1.04
C HIS A 93 -15.08 -2.41 -0.84
N ASN A 94 -15.09 -3.50 -1.60
CA ASN A 94 -14.06 -4.54 -1.56
C ASN A 94 -12.68 -3.98 -1.94
N ALA A 95 -12.61 -3.16 -3.00
CA ALA A 95 -11.35 -2.52 -3.40
C ALA A 95 -10.77 -1.67 -2.26
N ARG A 96 -11.61 -0.95 -1.52
CA ARG A 96 -11.18 -0.18 -0.37
C ARG A 96 -10.64 -1.06 0.75
N LEU A 97 -11.30 -2.19 1.05
CA LEU A 97 -10.80 -3.15 2.04
C LEU A 97 -9.40 -3.67 1.69
N TYR A 98 -9.13 -3.95 0.41
CA TYR A 98 -7.79 -4.35 -0.04
C TYR A 98 -6.76 -3.26 0.25
N LEU A 99 -7.05 -2.00 -0.10
CA LEU A 99 -6.17 -0.87 0.18
C LEU A 99 -5.95 -0.68 1.69
N ASP A 100 -7.01 -0.77 2.49
CA ASP A 100 -6.93 -0.63 3.95
C ASP A 100 -6.09 -1.74 4.61
N HIS A 101 -5.89 -2.88 3.90
CA HIS A 101 -5.00 -3.97 4.30
C HIS A 101 -3.60 -3.92 3.63
N GLY A 102 -3.29 -2.81 2.95
CA GLY A 102 -1.98 -2.59 2.33
C GLY A 102 -1.78 -3.29 0.98
N ILE A 103 -2.82 -3.83 0.38
CA ILE A 103 -2.76 -4.45 -0.95
C ILE A 103 -2.94 -3.37 -2.00
N THR A 104 -1.91 -3.09 -2.78
CA THR A 104 -1.87 -1.98 -3.75
C THR A 104 -1.84 -2.44 -5.20
N LEU A 105 -1.63 -3.73 -5.43
CA LEU A 105 -1.59 -4.33 -6.77
C LEU A 105 -2.28 -5.70 -6.75
N SER A 106 -3.01 -6.00 -7.80
CA SER A 106 -3.48 -7.36 -8.10
C SER A 106 -2.95 -7.81 -9.46
N LEU A 107 -2.42 -9.03 -9.50
CA LEU A 107 -1.92 -9.64 -10.75
C LEU A 107 -3.04 -10.26 -11.58
N ARG A 108 -4.17 -10.57 -10.96
CA ARG A 108 -5.34 -11.13 -11.61
C ARG A 108 -6.59 -10.48 -11.05
N HIS A 109 -7.26 -9.72 -11.89
CA HIS A 109 -8.61 -9.23 -11.65
C HIS A 109 -9.50 -9.75 -12.79
N ILE A 110 -10.46 -10.51 -12.41
CA ILE A 110 -11.48 -11.06 -13.30
C ILE A 110 -12.81 -10.50 -12.82
#